data_6414fe01175af52fdf9d66dc5a628595
#
_entry.id   6414fe01175af52fdf9d66dc5a628595
#
_cell.length_a   1.000
_cell.length_b   1.000
_cell.length_c   1.000
_cell.angle_alpha   90.00
_cell.angle_beta   90.00
_cell.angle_gamma   90.00
#
_symmetry.space_group_name_H-M   'P 1'
#
loop_
_entity.id
_entity.type
_entity.pdbx_description
1 polymer ?
#
loop_
_entity_poly.entity_id
_entity_poly.type
_entity_poly.pdbx_seq_one_letter_code
_entity_poly.pdbx_strand_id
1 'polypeptide(L)'
;MKISPFFIRKEEYMRFVHIGDVHFDVAFSTISSRADFGEERRLEQRRGFKQAIDFVKEHHVEYLFISGDLYEAENIRKSTIDFINNLFKEIPDTKIFIAPGNHDPKTKNSYYNNYNWVQNVTIFGEEVTKIEFDDVDIYGYGFEDFEMRDYQLNDIFVSNKMKNTILITHGDLYNNTIYNPISADVIKAKGFGYAAIAHIHKRDDYYPGSLVSLGFDEPGEHGFIYGELNNKQLKKEFIKVEQKEFVTEKVDVSSMASNEEVIEALNKIDTKNDFFEIYLVGYRDFEISINMRLIQKNIIKVKDKSKFKVDLTENDTTIRGIFIKLLNEKLKSGEITEERFQRILELGLTSLGK
;
A
#
# COMPACT_ATOMS: atom_id res chain seq x y z
N MET A 1 35.17 19.16 -51.60
CA MET A 1 34.94 18.04 -50.69
C MET A 1 33.93 18.49 -49.64
N LYS A 2 32.64 18.18 -49.79
CA LYS A 2 31.56 18.59 -48.86
C LYS A 2 31.53 17.58 -47.73
N ILE A 3 31.89 18.00 -46.55
CA ILE A 3 31.75 17.21 -45.33
C ILE A 3 30.26 17.20 -44.98
N SER A 4 29.66 16.02 -45.07
CA SER A 4 28.29 15.76 -44.62
C SER A 4 28.22 16.01 -43.09
N PRO A 5 27.25 16.76 -42.60
CA PRO A 5 27.08 16.87 -41.16
C PRO A 5 26.59 15.51 -40.64
N PHE A 6 27.42 14.86 -39.86
CA PHE A 6 26.98 13.77 -39.01
C PHE A 6 25.92 14.35 -38.06
N PHE A 7 24.66 14.05 -38.33
CA PHE A 7 23.60 14.16 -37.35
C PHE A 7 23.96 13.18 -36.23
N ILE A 8 24.49 13.68 -35.12
CA ILE A 8 24.49 12.98 -33.87
C ILE A 8 23.01 12.84 -33.53
N ARG A 9 22.41 11.66 -33.80
CA ARG A 9 21.11 11.30 -33.23
C ARG A 9 21.30 11.38 -31.75
N LYS A 10 20.67 12.39 -31.10
CA LYS A 10 20.46 12.40 -29.67
C LYS A 10 19.78 11.07 -29.36
N GLU A 11 20.39 10.23 -28.55
CA GLU A 11 19.75 8.96 -28.12
C GLU A 11 18.41 9.33 -27.49
N GLU A 12 17.34 9.07 -28.21
CA GLU A 12 15.98 9.30 -27.70
C GLU A 12 15.64 8.12 -26.82
N TYR A 13 15.63 8.36 -25.51
CA TYR A 13 15.12 7.41 -24.53
C TYR A 13 13.60 7.50 -24.49
N MET A 14 12.90 6.37 -24.59
CA MET A 14 11.51 6.26 -24.23
C MET A 14 11.35 6.53 -22.73
N ARG A 15 10.57 7.53 -22.36
CA ARG A 15 10.32 7.89 -20.96
C ARG A 15 8.95 7.40 -20.53
N PHE A 16 8.91 6.81 -19.36
CA PHE A 16 7.66 6.32 -18.79
C PHE A 16 7.55 6.57 -17.28
N VAL A 17 6.32 6.63 -16.81
CA VAL A 17 5.95 6.54 -15.40
C VAL A 17 5.17 5.26 -15.19
N HIS A 18 5.45 4.54 -14.11
CA HIS A 18 4.75 3.32 -13.71
C HIS A 18 4.16 3.49 -12.31
N ILE A 19 2.84 3.36 -12.21
CA ILE A 19 2.03 3.45 -10.99
C ILE A 19 1.31 2.12 -10.79
N GLY A 20 1.20 1.64 -9.55
CA GLY A 20 0.38 0.51 -9.14
C GLY A 20 -0.36 0.79 -7.84
N ASP A 21 -1.34 -0.02 -7.53
CA ASP A 21 -1.96 -0.14 -6.21
C ASP A 21 -2.38 1.23 -5.61
N VAL A 22 -3.22 1.99 -6.33
CA VAL A 22 -3.72 3.30 -5.90
C VAL A 22 -4.90 3.17 -4.96
N HIS A 23 -5.78 2.18 -5.21
CA HIS A 23 -6.95 1.84 -4.42
C HIS A 23 -7.86 3.03 -4.11
N PHE A 24 -8.22 3.83 -5.12
CA PHE A 24 -9.16 4.92 -4.92
C PHE A 24 -10.46 4.43 -4.29
N ASP A 25 -10.96 5.21 -3.34
CA ASP A 25 -12.18 4.96 -2.57
C ASP A 25 -12.14 3.69 -1.69
N VAL A 26 -10.94 3.18 -1.33
CA VAL A 26 -10.80 2.12 -0.33
C VAL A 26 -11.48 2.50 0.99
N ALA A 27 -12.09 1.51 1.65
CA ALA A 27 -12.77 1.72 2.92
C ALA A 27 -11.76 1.74 4.09
N PHE A 28 -11.44 2.92 4.61
CA PHE A 28 -10.55 3.09 5.77
C PHE A 28 -11.20 2.84 7.14
N SER A 29 -12.42 2.33 7.18
CA SER A 29 -13.22 2.12 8.41
C SER A 29 -12.58 1.15 9.42
N THR A 30 -11.74 0.24 8.95
CA THR A 30 -11.03 -0.73 9.81
C THR A 30 -9.81 -0.14 10.51
N ILE A 31 -9.28 0.98 10.01
CA ILE A 31 -8.06 1.59 10.53
C ILE A 31 -8.38 2.54 11.68
N SER A 32 -9.46 3.31 11.58
CA SER A 32 -9.85 4.26 12.60
C SER A 32 -11.37 4.34 12.77
N SER A 33 -11.81 4.50 14.02
CA SER A 33 -13.20 4.85 14.36
C SER A 33 -13.51 6.35 14.22
N ARG A 34 -12.51 7.18 13.87
CA ARG A 34 -12.70 8.63 13.65
C ARG A 34 -13.37 8.87 12.30
N ALA A 35 -14.49 9.58 12.30
CA ALA A 35 -15.32 9.77 11.11
C ALA A 35 -14.61 10.56 9.99
N ASP A 36 -13.70 11.46 10.34
CA ASP A 36 -12.96 12.33 9.41
C ASP A 36 -11.72 11.66 8.78
N PHE A 37 -11.20 10.62 9.42
CA PHE A 37 -9.98 9.94 8.97
C PHE A 37 -10.07 9.40 7.53
N GLY A 38 -11.15 8.68 7.21
CA GLY A 38 -11.33 8.12 5.87
C GLY A 38 -11.46 9.18 4.77
N GLU A 39 -12.05 10.35 5.08
CA GLU A 39 -12.11 11.46 4.14
C GLU A 39 -10.73 12.07 3.91
N GLU A 40 -9.96 12.29 4.98
CA GLU A 40 -8.59 12.80 4.90
C GLU A 40 -7.71 11.89 4.04
N ARG A 41 -7.79 10.55 4.24
CA ARG A 41 -7.04 9.56 3.46
C ARG A 41 -7.41 9.58 1.97
N ARG A 42 -8.69 9.64 1.63
CA ARG A 42 -9.13 9.76 0.23
C ARG A 42 -8.63 11.06 -0.43
N LEU A 43 -8.53 12.16 0.31
CA LEU A 43 -7.91 13.38 -0.19
C LEU A 43 -6.41 13.21 -0.43
N GLU A 44 -5.70 12.48 0.42
CA GLU A 44 -4.27 12.20 0.22
C GLU A 44 -4.03 11.30 -0.99
N GLN A 45 -4.84 10.25 -1.20
CA GLN A 45 -4.77 9.43 -2.42
C GLN A 45 -4.90 10.31 -3.68
N ARG A 46 -5.86 11.25 -3.68
CA ARG A 46 -6.04 12.20 -4.79
C ARG A 46 -4.85 13.12 -4.98
N ARG A 47 -4.24 13.61 -3.90
CA ARG A 47 -3.04 14.45 -3.97
C ARG A 47 -1.84 13.65 -4.50
N GLY A 48 -1.62 12.44 -3.99
CA GLY A 48 -0.54 11.56 -4.47
C GLY A 48 -0.66 11.25 -5.95
N PHE A 49 -1.88 10.91 -6.41
CA PHE A 49 -2.12 10.66 -7.83
C PHE A 49 -1.91 11.92 -8.68
N LYS A 50 -2.38 13.07 -8.19
CA LYS A 50 -2.14 14.34 -8.88
C LYS A 50 -0.64 14.66 -8.98
N GLN A 51 0.15 14.44 -7.91
CA GLN A 51 1.62 14.62 -7.97
C GLN A 51 2.25 13.76 -9.07
N ALA A 52 1.82 12.51 -9.24
CA ALA A 52 2.32 11.65 -10.31
C ALA A 52 1.93 12.18 -11.70
N ILE A 53 0.71 12.68 -11.89
CA ILE A 53 0.28 13.27 -13.16
C ILE A 53 0.99 14.61 -13.42
N ASP A 54 1.18 15.45 -12.41
CA ASP A 54 1.96 16.69 -12.54
C ASP A 54 3.41 16.38 -12.97
N PHE A 55 4.03 15.36 -12.39
CA PHE A 55 5.35 14.87 -12.79
C PHE A 55 5.38 14.45 -14.26
N VAL A 56 4.40 13.64 -14.69
CA VAL A 56 4.26 13.23 -16.11
C VAL A 56 4.22 14.45 -17.03
N LYS A 57 3.43 15.46 -16.67
CA LYS A 57 3.26 16.70 -17.41
C LYS A 57 4.54 17.52 -17.48
N GLU A 58 5.18 17.75 -16.35
CA GLU A 58 6.38 18.59 -16.22
C GLU A 58 7.60 17.98 -16.94
N HIS A 59 7.72 16.64 -16.92
CA HIS A 59 8.84 15.92 -17.55
C HIS A 59 8.53 15.47 -18.97
N HIS A 60 7.36 15.82 -19.53
CA HIS A 60 6.93 15.43 -20.88
C HIS A 60 7.07 13.92 -21.12
N VAL A 61 6.55 13.12 -20.17
CA VAL A 61 6.63 11.66 -20.21
C VAL A 61 5.70 11.11 -21.31
N GLU A 62 6.23 10.24 -22.18
CA GLU A 62 5.50 9.73 -23.33
C GLU A 62 4.51 8.61 -22.97
N TYR A 63 4.80 7.87 -21.90
CA TYR A 63 4.02 6.68 -21.51
C TYR A 63 3.70 6.66 -20.02
N LEU A 64 2.45 6.44 -19.68
CA LEU A 64 2.00 6.20 -18.31
C LEU A 64 1.45 4.79 -18.22
N PHE A 65 2.04 3.95 -17.37
CA PHE A 65 1.61 2.60 -17.09
C PHE A 65 0.92 2.54 -15.72
N ILE A 66 -0.31 2.06 -15.69
CA ILE A 66 -1.09 1.80 -14.48
C ILE A 66 -1.33 0.30 -14.45
N SER A 67 -0.62 -0.38 -13.55
CA SER A 67 -0.55 -1.84 -13.51
C SER A 67 -1.53 -2.45 -12.51
N GLY A 68 -2.75 -1.91 -12.43
CA GLY A 68 -3.89 -2.47 -11.70
C GLY A 68 -4.14 -1.84 -10.34
N ASP A 69 -5.26 -2.23 -9.77
CA ASP A 69 -5.78 -1.77 -8.49
C ASP A 69 -5.82 -0.23 -8.40
N LEU A 70 -6.28 0.40 -9.50
CA LEU A 70 -6.46 1.84 -9.55
C LEU A 70 -7.56 2.28 -8.60
N TYR A 71 -8.62 1.46 -8.43
CA TYR A 71 -9.75 1.77 -7.55
C TYR A 71 -10.37 0.51 -6.93
N GLU A 72 -11.21 0.71 -5.90
CA GLU A 72 -11.99 -0.36 -5.29
C GLU A 72 -13.35 -0.50 -5.99
N ALA A 73 -13.56 -1.57 -6.76
CA ALA A 73 -14.77 -1.78 -7.57
C ALA A 73 -16.07 -1.68 -6.77
N GLU A 74 -16.06 -2.14 -5.50
CA GLU A 74 -17.24 -2.12 -4.63
C GLU A 74 -17.61 -0.73 -4.13
N ASN A 75 -16.63 0.19 -4.03
CA ASN A 75 -16.80 1.48 -3.35
C ASN A 75 -16.63 2.69 -4.27
N ILE A 76 -16.15 2.48 -5.49
CA ILE A 76 -15.78 3.55 -6.42
C ILE A 76 -16.96 4.45 -6.77
N ARG A 77 -16.73 5.76 -6.67
CA ARG A 77 -17.72 6.77 -7.02
C ARG A 77 -17.46 7.34 -8.41
N LYS A 78 -18.53 7.64 -9.14
CA LYS A 78 -18.41 8.31 -10.43
C LYS A 78 -17.57 9.59 -10.36
N SER A 79 -17.71 10.38 -9.29
CA SER A 79 -16.91 11.59 -9.08
C SER A 79 -15.40 11.34 -8.98
N THR A 80 -15.00 10.15 -8.53
CA THR A 80 -13.59 9.75 -8.49
C THR A 80 -13.09 9.38 -9.90
N ILE A 81 -13.91 8.67 -10.66
CA ILE A 81 -13.61 8.38 -12.09
C ILE A 81 -13.53 9.69 -12.90
N ASP A 82 -14.48 10.62 -12.68
CA ASP A 82 -14.44 11.95 -13.31
C ASP A 82 -13.13 12.71 -12.94
N PHE A 83 -12.70 12.63 -11.69
CA PHE A 83 -11.43 13.21 -11.25
C PHE A 83 -10.22 12.61 -11.98
N ILE A 84 -10.12 11.28 -12.05
CA ILE A 84 -9.03 10.57 -12.74
C ILE A 84 -9.00 10.97 -14.21
N ASN A 85 -10.15 10.90 -14.89
CA ASN A 85 -10.24 11.21 -16.31
C ASN A 85 -9.95 12.70 -16.61
N ASN A 86 -10.27 13.62 -15.69
CA ASN A 86 -9.91 15.02 -15.84
C ASN A 86 -8.39 15.25 -15.73
N LEU A 87 -7.70 14.52 -14.85
CA LEU A 87 -6.24 14.56 -14.79
C LEU A 87 -5.60 13.99 -16.08
N PHE A 88 -6.16 12.93 -16.65
CA PHE A 88 -5.69 12.39 -17.92
C PHE A 88 -5.85 13.37 -19.10
N LYS A 89 -6.87 14.25 -19.07
CA LYS A 89 -7.01 15.34 -20.05
C LYS A 89 -5.89 16.39 -19.98
N GLU A 90 -5.21 16.49 -18.83
CA GLU A 90 -4.11 17.44 -18.66
C GLU A 90 -2.80 16.96 -19.33
N ILE A 91 -2.73 15.68 -19.72
CA ILE A 91 -1.57 15.03 -20.35
C ILE A 91 -1.96 14.39 -21.71
N PRO A 92 -2.51 15.13 -22.66
CA PRO A 92 -3.10 14.57 -23.89
C PRO A 92 -2.08 13.88 -24.80
N ASP A 93 -0.80 14.26 -24.71
CA ASP A 93 0.28 13.70 -25.51
C ASP A 93 0.89 12.42 -24.90
N THR A 94 0.57 12.11 -23.64
CA THR A 94 1.00 10.89 -22.96
C THR A 94 0.07 9.73 -23.32
N LYS A 95 0.63 8.61 -23.74
CA LYS A 95 -0.13 7.36 -23.94
C LYS A 95 -0.30 6.66 -22.60
N ILE A 96 -1.54 6.42 -22.20
CA ILE A 96 -1.90 5.85 -20.90
C ILE A 96 -2.37 4.41 -21.10
N PHE A 97 -1.73 3.47 -20.43
CA PHE A 97 -2.07 2.05 -20.48
C PHE A 97 -2.47 1.57 -19.09
N ILE A 98 -3.65 0.97 -18.99
CA ILE A 98 -4.19 0.43 -17.75
C ILE A 98 -4.38 -1.08 -17.91
N ALA A 99 -3.72 -1.86 -17.06
CA ALA A 99 -4.01 -3.27 -16.87
C ALA A 99 -4.85 -3.39 -15.59
N PRO A 100 -6.15 -3.71 -15.65
CA PRO A 100 -6.98 -3.89 -14.46
C PRO A 100 -6.41 -4.92 -13.50
N GLY A 101 -6.54 -4.68 -12.18
CA GLY A 101 -6.15 -5.60 -11.12
C GLY A 101 -7.33 -6.38 -10.54
N ASN A 102 -7.09 -7.10 -9.45
CA ASN A 102 -8.12 -7.91 -8.81
C ASN A 102 -9.12 -7.08 -7.97
N HIS A 103 -8.78 -5.84 -7.58
CA HIS A 103 -9.72 -4.92 -6.91
C HIS A 103 -10.55 -4.09 -7.88
N ASP A 104 -10.09 -3.94 -9.12
CA ASP A 104 -10.76 -3.17 -10.17
C ASP A 104 -10.92 -3.93 -11.51
N PRO A 105 -11.37 -5.19 -11.49
CA PRO A 105 -11.42 -5.98 -12.72
C PRO A 105 -12.32 -5.34 -13.78
N LYS A 106 -12.00 -5.55 -15.05
CA LYS A 106 -12.75 -5.04 -16.22
C LYS A 106 -14.03 -5.85 -16.46
N THR A 107 -14.81 -6.04 -15.40
CA THR A 107 -16.12 -6.72 -15.49
C THR A 107 -17.08 -5.96 -16.40
N LYS A 108 -18.16 -6.62 -16.82
CA LYS A 108 -19.20 -6.01 -17.68
C LYS A 108 -19.71 -4.67 -17.13
N ASN A 109 -19.79 -4.53 -15.81
CA ASN A 109 -20.36 -3.36 -15.15
C ASN A 109 -19.28 -2.36 -14.66
N SER A 110 -18.00 -2.64 -14.85
CA SER A 110 -16.92 -1.75 -14.42
C SER A 110 -16.94 -0.43 -15.16
N TYR A 111 -16.37 0.61 -14.56
CA TYR A 111 -16.15 1.88 -15.25
C TYR A 111 -15.14 1.76 -16.41
N TYR A 112 -14.34 0.72 -16.46
CA TYR A 112 -13.47 0.45 -17.60
C TYR A 112 -14.27 0.18 -18.88
N ASN A 113 -15.43 -0.43 -18.76
CA ASN A 113 -16.34 -0.71 -19.90
C ASN A 113 -17.46 0.33 -20.08
N ASN A 114 -17.84 1.06 -19.00
CA ASN A 114 -19.06 1.87 -18.98
C ASN A 114 -18.79 3.37 -18.71
N TYR A 115 -17.61 3.85 -19.04
CA TYR A 115 -17.26 5.25 -18.93
C TYR A 115 -16.52 5.75 -20.19
N ASN A 116 -16.74 7.01 -20.55
CA ASN A 116 -16.07 7.62 -21.71
C ASN A 116 -14.70 8.16 -21.29
N TRP A 117 -13.72 7.29 -21.30
CA TRP A 117 -12.32 7.67 -21.08
C TRP A 117 -11.79 8.54 -22.20
N VAL A 118 -10.81 9.40 -21.91
CA VAL A 118 -10.11 10.19 -22.94
C VAL A 118 -9.37 9.30 -23.93
N GLN A 119 -9.17 9.82 -25.15
CA GLN A 119 -8.70 9.02 -26.29
C GLN A 119 -7.28 8.45 -26.14
N ASN A 120 -6.47 9.04 -25.27
CA ASN A 120 -5.09 8.59 -24.99
C ASN A 120 -5.02 7.45 -23.95
N VAL A 121 -6.17 6.92 -23.48
CA VAL A 121 -6.26 5.79 -22.54
C VAL A 121 -6.56 4.50 -23.29
N THR A 122 -5.75 3.49 -23.03
CA THR A 122 -5.97 2.10 -23.46
C THR A 122 -6.13 1.22 -22.23
N ILE A 123 -7.20 0.43 -22.16
CA ILE A 123 -7.49 -0.46 -21.04
C ILE A 123 -7.47 -1.90 -21.55
N PHE A 124 -6.56 -2.70 -21.02
CA PHE A 124 -6.41 -4.10 -21.39
C PHE A 124 -7.57 -4.96 -20.86
N GLY A 125 -7.80 -6.11 -21.50
CA GLY A 125 -8.66 -7.19 -21.02
C GLY A 125 -7.83 -8.36 -20.52
N GLU A 126 -8.48 -9.52 -20.34
CA GLU A 126 -7.80 -10.72 -19.88
C GLU A 126 -6.86 -11.33 -20.95
N GLU A 127 -7.28 -11.26 -22.21
CA GLU A 127 -6.44 -11.71 -23.32
C GLU A 127 -5.24 -10.79 -23.53
N VAL A 128 -4.07 -11.39 -23.75
CA VAL A 128 -2.86 -10.64 -24.06
C VAL A 128 -3.04 -9.84 -25.33
N THR A 129 -2.89 -8.54 -25.22
CA THR A 129 -2.95 -7.60 -26.35
C THR A 129 -1.56 -7.02 -26.59
N LYS A 130 -1.11 -7.03 -27.85
CA LYS A 130 0.11 -6.37 -28.31
C LYS A 130 -0.24 -5.07 -29.04
N ILE A 131 0.40 -3.97 -28.64
CA ILE A 131 0.31 -2.67 -29.31
C ILE A 131 1.70 -2.27 -29.81
N GLU A 132 1.82 -1.98 -31.09
CA GLU A 132 3.07 -1.70 -31.74
C GLU A 132 3.23 -0.21 -32.02
N PHE A 133 4.35 0.36 -31.58
CA PHE A 133 4.82 1.69 -31.95
C PHE A 133 6.16 1.54 -32.71
N ASP A 134 6.68 2.59 -33.29
CA ASP A 134 7.94 2.52 -34.06
C ASP A 134 9.13 2.09 -33.18
N ASP A 135 9.19 2.54 -31.95
CA ASP A 135 10.30 2.36 -30.98
C ASP A 135 10.04 1.31 -29.90
N VAL A 136 8.78 0.93 -29.66
CA VAL A 136 8.40 0.03 -28.56
C VAL A 136 7.21 -0.86 -28.93
N ASP A 137 7.25 -2.11 -28.46
CA ASP A 137 6.11 -3.01 -28.42
C ASP A 137 5.60 -3.12 -27.00
N ILE A 138 4.33 -2.83 -26.79
CA ILE A 138 3.66 -2.92 -25.46
C ILE A 138 2.76 -4.13 -25.47
N TYR A 139 2.98 -5.01 -24.52
CA TYR A 139 2.15 -6.17 -24.24
C TYR A 139 1.40 -5.91 -22.95
N GLY A 140 0.09 -6.11 -22.94
CA GLY A 140 -0.70 -5.89 -21.75
C GLY A 140 -1.84 -6.88 -21.62
N TYR A 141 -2.19 -7.21 -20.39
CA TYR A 141 -3.38 -7.94 -20.00
C TYR A 141 -3.70 -7.64 -18.54
N GLY A 142 -4.96 -7.83 -18.14
CA GLY A 142 -5.43 -7.56 -16.79
C GLY A 142 -6.68 -8.34 -16.47
N PHE A 143 -7.18 -8.18 -15.29
CA PHE A 143 -8.31 -8.92 -14.75
C PHE A 143 -9.64 -8.53 -15.39
N GLU A 144 -10.44 -9.50 -15.77
CA GLU A 144 -11.87 -9.36 -16.12
C GLU A 144 -12.81 -9.92 -15.05
N ASP A 145 -12.25 -10.69 -14.08
CA ASP A 145 -12.90 -11.14 -12.85
C ASP A 145 -11.97 -10.89 -11.65
N PHE A 146 -12.43 -11.08 -10.43
CA PHE A 146 -11.65 -10.89 -9.19
C PHE A 146 -10.54 -11.92 -8.98
N GLU A 147 -10.51 -12.97 -9.79
CA GLU A 147 -9.50 -14.01 -9.81
C GLU A 147 -8.98 -14.24 -11.23
N MET A 148 -7.69 -14.53 -11.35
CA MET A 148 -7.03 -14.95 -12.59
C MET A 148 -6.04 -16.07 -12.26
N ARG A 149 -6.33 -17.29 -12.70
CA ARG A 149 -5.55 -18.49 -12.34
C ARG A 149 -4.63 -18.97 -13.45
N ASP A 150 -4.89 -18.53 -14.68
CA ASP A 150 -4.17 -19.00 -15.86
C ASP A 150 -2.93 -18.15 -16.16
N TYR A 151 -1.88 -18.81 -16.66
CA TYR A 151 -0.61 -18.18 -16.98
C TYR A 151 -0.63 -17.54 -18.39
N GLN A 152 -1.15 -16.36 -18.50
CA GLN A 152 -1.22 -15.61 -19.77
C GLN A 152 0.16 -15.34 -20.39
N LEU A 153 1.22 -15.25 -19.57
CA LEU A 153 2.59 -15.05 -20.05
C LEU A 153 3.08 -16.12 -21.01
N ASN A 154 2.57 -17.36 -20.94
CA ASN A 154 2.99 -18.44 -21.83
C ASN A 154 2.71 -18.13 -23.30
N ASP A 155 1.64 -17.40 -23.58
CA ASP A 155 1.18 -17.07 -24.92
C ASP A 155 1.88 -15.85 -25.52
N ILE A 156 2.70 -15.14 -24.73
CA ILE A 156 3.45 -13.99 -25.23
C ILE A 156 4.71 -14.45 -25.95
N PHE A 157 4.84 -14.05 -27.20
CA PHE A 157 6.04 -14.24 -28.00
C PHE A 157 6.68 -12.92 -28.39
N VAL A 158 7.84 -12.62 -27.78
CA VAL A 158 8.63 -11.41 -28.10
C VAL A 158 9.47 -11.67 -29.35
N SER A 159 8.98 -11.25 -30.50
CA SER A 159 9.59 -11.53 -31.82
C SER A 159 10.81 -10.65 -32.15
N ASN A 160 10.79 -9.38 -31.75
CA ASN A 160 11.86 -8.44 -32.07
C ASN A 160 12.74 -8.15 -30.84
N LYS A 161 13.91 -8.79 -30.80
CA LYS A 161 14.87 -8.62 -29.69
C LYS A 161 15.60 -7.27 -29.68
N MET A 162 15.55 -6.51 -30.75
CA MET A 162 16.22 -5.21 -30.87
C MET A 162 15.33 -4.03 -30.48
N LYS A 163 14.01 -4.21 -30.49
CA LYS A 163 13.03 -3.20 -30.14
C LYS A 163 12.80 -3.19 -28.64
N ASN A 164 12.51 -2.03 -28.06
CA ASN A 164 12.03 -1.96 -26.68
C ASN A 164 10.73 -2.76 -26.54
N THR A 165 10.60 -3.47 -25.45
CA THR A 165 9.41 -4.29 -25.18
C THR A 165 9.00 -4.12 -23.73
N ILE A 166 7.74 -3.80 -23.52
CA ILE A 166 7.15 -3.57 -22.21
C ILE A 166 6.06 -4.61 -21.97
N LEU A 167 6.04 -5.16 -20.77
CA LEU A 167 4.88 -5.91 -20.26
C LEU A 167 4.15 -5.03 -19.25
N ILE A 168 2.81 -4.97 -19.32
CA ILE A 168 1.97 -4.29 -18.34
C ILE A 168 0.92 -5.28 -17.85
N THR A 169 0.92 -5.58 -16.56
CA THR A 169 -0.06 -6.49 -15.96
C THR A 169 -0.12 -6.30 -14.45
N HIS A 170 -1.09 -6.91 -13.81
CA HIS A 170 -1.21 -7.02 -12.36
C HIS A 170 -1.09 -8.48 -11.95
N GLY A 171 -0.36 -8.80 -10.85
CA GLY A 171 -0.23 -10.17 -10.38
C GLY A 171 0.91 -10.45 -9.42
N ASP A 172 0.93 -11.67 -8.88
CA ASP A 172 1.83 -12.11 -7.80
C ASP A 172 3.06 -12.86 -8.36
N LEU A 173 4.25 -12.29 -8.11
CA LEU A 173 5.53 -12.87 -8.50
C LEU A 173 6.10 -13.87 -7.47
N TYR A 174 5.54 -13.91 -6.26
CA TYR A 174 6.17 -14.60 -5.14
C TYR A 174 5.42 -15.85 -4.69
N ASN A 175 4.10 -15.89 -4.96
CA ASN A 175 3.26 -16.97 -4.49
C ASN A 175 2.43 -17.56 -5.63
N ASN A 176 2.14 -18.85 -5.52
CA ASN A 176 1.16 -19.48 -6.41
C ASN A 176 -0.25 -19.19 -5.89
N THR A 177 -0.77 -18.00 -6.23
CA THR A 177 -2.07 -17.51 -5.79
C THR A 177 -3.13 -17.62 -6.89
N ILE A 178 -4.33 -17.17 -6.58
CA ILE A 178 -5.42 -17.01 -7.56
C ILE A 178 -5.38 -15.64 -8.25
N TYR A 179 -4.34 -14.84 -7.97
CA TYR A 179 -4.20 -13.47 -8.46
C TYR A 179 -3.09 -13.38 -9.50
N ASN A 180 -3.29 -14.02 -10.67
CA ASN A 180 -2.35 -14.02 -11.78
C ASN A 180 -0.92 -14.38 -11.31
N PRO A 181 -0.65 -15.63 -10.94
CA PRO A 181 0.69 -16.05 -10.55
C PRO A 181 1.65 -15.88 -11.73
N ILE A 182 2.69 -15.07 -11.54
CA ILE A 182 3.67 -14.72 -12.57
C ILE A 182 5.04 -15.24 -12.17
N SER A 183 5.83 -15.72 -13.12
CA SER A 183 7.21 -16.12 -12.86
C SER A 183 8.19 -15.04 -13.34
N ALA A 184 9.03 -14.54 -12.42
CA ALA A 184 10.10 -13.60 -12.77
C ALA A 184 11.10 -14.21 -13.77
N ASP A 185 11.37 -15.52 -13.68
CA ASP A 185 12.25 -16.20 -14.63
C ASP A 185 11.63 -16.27 -16.03
N VAL A 186 10.31 -16.46 -16.12
CA VAL A 186 9.60 -16.41 -17.42
C VAL A 186 9.67 -15.02 -18.03
N ILE A 187 9.46 -13.96 -17.24
CA ILE A 187 9.61 -12.57 -17.72
C ILE A 187 11.01 -12.34 -18.29
N LYS A 188 12.05 -12.72 -17.56
CA LYS A 188 13.45 -12.60 -17.99
C LYS A 188 13.73 -13.41 -19.25
N ALA A 189 13.26 -14.66 -19.31
CA ALA A 189 13.46 -15.53 -20.46
C ALA A 189 12.80 -15.00 -21.74
N LYS A 190 11.65 -14.31 -21.64
CA LYS A 190 10.98 -13.66 -22.77
C LYS A 190 11.70 -12.39 -23.24
N GLY A 191 12.53 -11.79 -22.41
CA GLY A 191 13.42 -10.68 -22.78
C GLY A 191 12.71 -9.35 -22.90
N PHE A 192 11.74 -9.06 -22.05
CA PHE A 192 11.17 -7.72 -21.90
C PHE A 192 12.25 -6.72 -21.44
N GLY A 193 12.19 -5.50 -21.95
CA GLY A 193 13.04 -4.39 -21.51
C GLY A 193 12.58 -3.85 -20.15
N TYR A 194 11.26 -3.88 -19.90
CA TYR A 194 10.64 -3.55 -18.63
C TYR A 194 9.33 -4.32 -18.43
N ALA A 195 9.04 -4.66 -17.19
CA ALA A 195 7.76 -5.23 -16.80
C ALA A 195 7.12 -4.33 -15.72
N ALA A 196 6.05 -3.65 -16.09
CA ALA A 196 5.24 -2.84 -15.20
C ALA A 196 4.22 -3.75 -14.53
N ILE A 197 4.52 -4.17 -13.30
CA ILE A 197 3.70 -5.12 -12.52
C ILE A 197 3.38 -4.48 -11.16
N ALA A 198 2.14 -4.65 -10.69
CA ALA A 198 1.72 -4.29 -9.34
C ALA A 198 0.94 -5.47 -8.70
N HIS A 199 0.49 -5.33 -7.49
CA HIS A 199 -0.22 -6.24 -6.61
C HIS A 199 0.38 -6.27 -5.20
N ILE A 200 1.71 -6.12 -5.08
CA ILE A 200 2.37 -6.09 -3.78
C ILE A 200 2.62 -4.63 -3.39
N HIS A 201 1.98 -4.19 -2.32
CA HIS A 201 2.02 -2.79 -1.87
C HIS A 201 3.39 -2.35 -1.35
N LYS A 202 4.27 -3.32 -1.05
CA LYS A 202 5.65 -3.03 -0.66
C LYS A 202 6.54 -2.92 -1.90
N ARG A 203 7.26 -1.80 -2.02
CA ARG A 203 8.24 -1.57 -3.09
C ARG A 203 9.39 -2.58 -3.05
N ASP A 204 9.76 -3.08 -4.24
CA ASP A 204 10.98 -3.85 -4.46
C ASP A 204 11.53 -3.67 -5.90
N ASP A 205 12.29 -4.65 -6.41
CA ASP A 205 12.87 -4.57 -7.75
C ASP A 205 11.83 -4.67 -8.88
N TYR A 206 10.68 -5.29 -8.64
CA TYR A 206 9.61 -5.52 -9.61
C TYR A 206 8.40 -4.61 -9.40
N TYR A 207 8.05 -4.35 -8.15
CA TYR A 207 6.85 -3.63 -7.75
C TYR A 207 7.16 -2.19 -7.35
N PRO A 208 6.40 -1.22 -7.83
CA PRO A 208 6.51 0.16 -7.33
C PRO A 208 6.03 0.30 -5.89
N GLY A 209 5.21 -0.65 -5.41
CA GLY A 209 4.42 -0.56 -4.20
C GLY A 209 3.16 0.29 -4.39
N SER A 210 2.36 0.45 -3.34
CA SER A 210 1.21 1.34 -3.38
C SER A 210 1.65 2.80 -3.56
N LEU A 211 0.88 3.55 -4.34
CA LEU A 211 1.21 4.95 -4.64
C LEU A 211 1.21 5.83 -3.37
N VAL A 212 0.28 5.55 -2.46
CA VAL A 212 0.12 6.20 -1.16
C VAL A 212 -0.11 5.09 -0.14
N SER A 213 0.54 5.14 1.03
CA SER A 213 0.34 4.13 2.07
C SER A 213 -1.14 3.96 2.42
N LEU A 214 -1.62 2.74 2.54
CA LEU A 214 -3.01 2.44 2.88
C LEU A 214 -3.21 2.16 4.37
N GLY A 215 -2.14 1.91 5.13
CA GLY A 215 -2.26 1.61 6.55
C GLY A 215 -0.94 1.43 7.29
N PHE A 216 -1.03 1.04 8.57
CA PHE A 216 0.13 0.81 9.44
C PHE A 216 0.97 -0.43 9.07
N ASP A 217 0.46 -1.27 8.22
CA ASP A 217 1.13 -2.46 7.65
C ASP A 217 1.98 -2.12 6.41
N GLU A 218 1.87 -0.88 5.91
CA GLU A 218 2.62 -0.36 4.78
C GLU A 218 3.54 0.81 5.20
N PRO A 219 4.54 0.58 6.05
CA PRO A 219 5.45 1.64 6.48
C PRO A 219 6.46 1.98 5.38
N GLY A 220 6.93 3.22 5.39
CA GLY A 220 8.02 3.68 4.53
C GLY A 220 7.59 4.57 3.38
N GLU A 221 8.45 4.66 2.38
CA GLU A 221 8.24 5.55 1.25
C GLU A 221 7.30 4.94 0.20
N HIS A 222 6.35 5.75 -0.27
CA HIS A 222 5.39 5.43 -1.31
C HIS A 222 5.51 6.40 -2.48
N GLY A 223 5.17 5.95 -3.67
CA GLY A 223 5.35 6.74 -4.88
C GLY A 223 5.24 5.91 -6.15
N PHE A 224 6.01 6.28 -7.15
CA PHE A 224 5.96 5.67 -8.48
C PHE A 224 7.35 5.53 -9.07
N ILE A 225 7.48 4.72 -10.11
CA ILE A 225 8.73 4.57 -10.86
C ILE A 225 8.72 5.53 -12.05
N TYR A 226 9.76 6.34 -12.20
CA TYR A 226 10.13 6.97 -13.46
C TYR A 226 11.21 6.13 -14.15
N GLY A 227 11.06 5.89 -15.45
CA GLY A 227 12.01 5.09 -16.21
C GLY A 227 12.33 5.68 -17.58
N GLU A 228 13.57 5.44 -17.98
CA GLU A 228 14.09 5.72 -19.31
C GLU A 228 14.60 4.43 -19.93
N LEU A 229 14.06 4.07 -21.11
CA LEU A 229 14.41 2.83 -21.79
C LEU A 229 14.91 3.13 -23.21
N ASN A 230 16.09 2.62 -23.54
CA ASN A 230 16.65 2.69 -24.90
C ASN A 230 17.41 1.39 -25.19
N ASN A 231 17.07 0.71 -26.30
CA ASN A 231 17.70 -0.55 -26.69
C ASN A 231 17.79 -1.57 -25.54
N LYS A 232 16.72 -1.66 -24.72
CA LYS A 232 16.61 -2.47 -23.50
C LYS A 232 17.56 -2.08 -22.37
N GLN A 233 18.27 -0.98 -22.49
CA GLN A 233 19.00 -0.39 -21.36
C GLN A 233 18.04 0.46 -20.55
N LEU A 234 17.73 -0.03 -19.36
CA LEU A 234 16.80 0.62 -18.42
C LEU A 234 17.56 1.45 -17.41
N LYS A 235 17.14 2.71 -17.27
CA LYS A 235 17.41 3.54 -16.09
C LYS A 235 16.09 3.75 -15.39
N LYS A 236 16.02 3.49 -14.09
CA LYS A 236 14.81 3.72 -13.31
C LYS A 236 15.12 4.44 -12.01
N GLU A 237 14.20 5.30 -11.61
CA GLU A 237 14.24 6.06 -10.36
C GLU A 237 12.90 5.95 -9.66
N PHE A 238 12.91 5.84 -8.34
CA PHE A 238 11.71 5.91 -7.54
C PHE A 238 11.44 7.35 -7.14
N ILE A 239 10.25 7.84 -7.46
CA ILE A 239 9.82 9.20 -7.13
C ILE A 239 8.83 9.09 -5.97
N LYS A 240 9.26 9.59 -4.80
CA LYS A 240 8.42 9.63 -3.60
C LYS A 240 7.31 10.65 -3.76
N VAL A 241 6.07 10.29 -3.38
CA VAL A 241 4.97 11.25 -3.23
C VAL A 241 4.96 11.82 -1.82
N GLU A 242 4.55 13.08 -1.71
CA GLU A 242 4.34 13.72 -0.42
C GLU A 242 3.01 13.25 0.19
N GLN A 243 3.08 12.63 1.35
CA GLN A 243 1.95 12.12 2.10
C GLN A 243 2.23 12.16 3.59
N LYS A 244 1.20 11.97 4.41
CA LYS A 244 1.36 11.65 5.84
C LYS A 244 1.82 10.20 5.98
N GLU A 245 2.76 9.97 6.87
CA GLU A 245 3.28 8.63 7.14
C GLU A 245 2.44 7.93 8.22
N PHE A 246 2.40 6.59 8.18
CA PHE A 246 1.87 5.77 9.26
C PHE A 246 3.01 5.34 10.17
N VAL A 247 2.98 5.82 11.41
CA VAL A 247 4.03 5.61 12.40
C VAL A 247 3.49 4.74 13.53
N THR A 248 4.25 3.71 13.89
CA THR A 248 3.97 2.89 15.07
C THR A 248 4.97 3.23 16.17
N GLU A 249 4.46 3.63 17.35
CA GLU A 249 5.29 4.02 18.49
C GLU A 249 4.86 3.29 19.77
N LYS A 250 5.82 3.12 20.69
CA LYS A 250 5.59 2.51 22.00
C LYS A 250 5.70 3.56 23.09
N VAL A 251 4.72 3.57 23.98
CA VAL A 251 4.70 4.42 25.18
C VAL A 251 4.75 3.53 26.41
N ASP A 252 5.81 3.67 27.22
CA ASP A 252 5.96 2.94 28.48
C ASP A 252 5.15 3.63 29.58
N VAL A 253 4.17 2.90 30.11
CA VAL A 253 3.27 3.37 31.16
C VAL A 253 3.74 3.03 32.57
N SER A 254 4.93 2.45 32.76
CA SER A 254 5.40 1.91 34.05
C SER A 254 5.58 2.96 35.15
N SER A 255 5.77 4.22 34.78
CA SER A 255 5.86 5.36 35.69
C SER A 255 4.55 6.12 35.89
N MET A 256 3.47 5.69 35.23
CA MET A 256 2.18 6.38 35.26
C MET A 256 1.25 5.74 36.28
N ALA A 257 0.45 6.57 36.96
CA ALA A 257 -0.45 6.15 37.99
C ALA A 257 -1.94 6.26 37.62
N SER A 258 -2.25 6.85 36.45
CA SER A 258 -3.63 7.05 36.01
C SER A 258 -3.79 7.18 34.49
N ASN A 259 -5.04 7.06 34.04
CA ASN A 259 -5.38 7.28 32.63
C ASN A 259 -5.14 8.74 32.18
N GLU A 260 -5.26 9.71 33.08
CA GLU A 260 -4.99 11.12 32.82
C GLU A 260 -3.51 11.34 32.45
N GLU A 261 -2.59 10.70 33.19
CA GLU A 261 -1.15 10.77 32.90
C GLU A 261 -0.83 10.11 31.56
N VAL A 262 -1.50 8.99 31.21
CA VAL A 262 -1.36 8.36 29.89
C VAL A 262 -1.84 9.31 28.80
N ILE A 263 -3.02 9.91 28.95
CA ILE A 263 -3.57 10.88 27.99
C ILE A 263 -2.63 12.08 27.83
N GLU A 264 -2.09 12.60 28.92
CA GLU A 264 -1.13 13.70 28.89
C GLU A 264 0.14 13.33 28.13
N ALA A 265 0.69 12.14 28.35
CA ALA A 265 1.85 11.64 27.63
C ALA A 265 1.58 11.48 26.14
N LEU A 266 0.43 10.92 25.77
CA LEU A 266 0.02 10.79 24.36
C LEU A 266 -0.14 12.15 23.66
N ASN A 267 -0.64 13.16 24.37
CA ASN A 267 -0.79 14.51 23.81
C ASN A 267 0.52 15.29 23.70
N LYS A 268 1.61 14.82 24.33
CA LYS A 268 2.96 15.41 24.20
C LYS A 268 3.76 14.84 23.04
N ILE A 269 3.29 13.76 22.39
CA ILE A 269 3.97 13.18 21.24
C ILE A 269 3.97 14.20 20.09
N ASP A 270 5.15 14.48 19.53
CA ASP A 270 5.26 15.30 18.33
C ASP A 270 4.92 14.46 17.09
N THR A 271 3.68 14.50 16.66
CA THR A 271 3.20 13.73 15.52
C THR A 271 3.61 14.29 14.16
N LYS A 272 4.22 15.48 14.08
CA LYS A 272 4.64 16.15 12.82
C LYS A 272 3.57 16.10 11.71
N ASN A 273 2.33 15.99 12.10
CA ASN A 273 1.18 15.82 11.21
C ASN A 273 0.98 14.40 10.63
N ASP A 274 1.78 13.40 11.01
CA ASP A 274 1.63 11.99 10.61
C ASP A 274 0.56 11.25 11.41
N PHE A 275 0.22 10.03 10.98
CA PHE A 275 -0.76 9.19 11.67
C PHE A 275 -0.08 8.18 12.56
N PHE A 276 -0.51 8.11 13.83
CA PHE A 276 0.13 7.26 14.84
C PHE A 276 -0.78 6.13 15.32
N GLU A 277 -0.21 4.92 15.38
CA GLU A 277 -0.70 3.82 16.18
C GLU A 277 0.21 3.66 17.40
N ILE A 278 -0.33 3.77 18.60
CA ILE A 278 0.43 3.70 19.84
C ILE A 278 0.21 2.35 20.53
N TYR A 279 1.30 1.71 20.90
CA TYR A 279 1.29 0.55 21.79
C TYR A 279 1.70 0.99 23.19
N LEU A 280 0.75 0.94 24.14
CA LEU A 280 1.09 1.10 25.56
C LEU A 280 1.80 -0.16 26.03
N VAL A 281 2.97 -0.02 26.61
CA VAL A 281 3.85 -1.12 27.04
C VAL A 281 4.30 -0.90 28.48
N GLY A 282 4.97 -1.89 29.09
CA GLY A 282 5.48 -1.80 30.45
C GLY A 282 4.50 -2.38 31.47
N TYR A 283 4.55 -1.91 32.72
CA TYR A 283 3.77 -2.44 33.82
C TYR A 283 2.90 -1.34 34.45
N ARG A 284 1.67 -1.68 34.81
CA ARG A 284 0.69 -0.76 35.42
C ARG A 284 -0.02 -1.42 36.61
N ASP A 285 -0.61 -0.61 37.47
CA ASP A 285 -1.44 -1.05 38.60
C ASP A 285 -2.89 -0.51 38.53
N PHE A 286 -3.25 0.12 37.38
CA PHE A 286 -4.59 0.63 37.09
C PHE A 286 -5.14 0.08 35.76
N GLU A 287 -6.45 0.11 35.60
CA GLU A 287 -7.10 -0.30 34.36
C GLU A 287 -6.94 0.78 33.27
N ILE A 288 -6.52 0.37 32.08
CA ILE A 288 -6.44 1.28 30.92
C ILE A 288 -7.83 1.51 30.34
N SER A 289 -8.26 2.76 30.36
CA SER A 289 -9.51 3.22 29.76
C SER A 289 -9.30 4.58 29.10
N ILE A 290 -8.96 4.55 27.82
CA ILE A 290 -8.58 5.76 27.09
C ILE A 290 -9.73 6.25 26.21
N ASN A 291 -10.18 7.48 26.51
CA ASN A 291 -11.13 8.15 25.65
C ASN A 291 -10.40 8.84 24.47
N MET A 292 -10.53 8.25 23.29
CA MET A 292 -9.88 8.76 22.07
C MET A 292 -10.24 10.21 21.69
N ARG A 293 -11.35 10.76 22.25
CA ARG A 293 -11.72 12.18 22.03
C ARG A 293 -10.83 13.16 22.79
N LEU A 294 -10.13 12.70 23.84
CA LEU A 294 -9.23 13.50 24.65
C LEU A 294 -7.77 13.47 24.13
N ILE A 295 -7.52 12.67 23.10
CA ILE A 295 -6.19 12.51 22.50
C ILE A 295 -6.13 13.31 21.20
N GLN A 296 -4.94 13.84 20.89
CA GLN A 296 -4.70 14.55 19.64
C GLN A 296 -5.12 13.73 18.40
N LYS A 297 -5.64 14.43 17.39
CA LYS A 297 -6.32 13.81 16.23
C LYS A 297 -5.42 12.87 15.41
N ASN A 298 -4.12 13.10 15.41
CA ASN A 298 -3.16 12.32 14.63
C ASN A 298 -2.82 10.95 15.26
N ILE A 299 -3.14 10.74 16.53
CA ILE A 299 -3.12 9.40 17.12
C ILE A 299 -4.42 8.71 16.76
N ILE A 300 -4.32 7.80 15.78
CA ILE A 300 -5.48 7.13 15.18
C ILE A 300 -5.94 5.94 16.02
N LYS A 301 -4.98 5.25 16.66
CA LYS A 301 -5.25 4.03 17.42
C LYS A 301 -4.33 3.92 18.61
N VAL A 302 -4.88 3.44 19.73
CA VAL A 302 -4.11 3.08 20.92
C VAL A 302 -4.42 1.63 21.26
N LYS A 303 -3.38 0.82 21.39
CA LYS A 303 -3.46 -0.60 21.76
C LYS A 303 -2.75 -0.83 23.09
N ASP A 304 -3.48 -1.35 24.07
CA ASP A 304 -2.86 -1.75 25.34
C ASP A 304 -2.14 -3.10 25.19
N LYS A 305 -0.84 -3.09 25.36
CA LYS A 305 0.06 -4.24 25.46
C LYS A 305 0.83 -4.23 26.78
N SER A 306 0.47 -3.31 27.70
CA SER A 306 1.05 -3.25 29.02
C SER A 306 0.59 -4.45 29.88
N LYS A 307 1.35 -4.75 30.90
CA LYS A 307 1.07 -5.86 31.82
C LYS A 307 0.66 -5.30 33.17
N PHE A 308 -0.22 -6.01 33.86
CA PHE A 308 -0.56 -5.63 35.23
C PHE A 308 0.63 -5.91 36.15
N LYS A 309 0.99 -4.93 36.99
CA LYS A 309 2.10 -5.05 37.93
C LYS A 309 1.71 -6.00 39.05
N VAL A 310 2.53 -7.02 39.28
CA VAL A 310 2.34 -8.02 40.33
C VAL A 310 3.46 -7.85 41.33
N ASP A 311 3.18 -7.20 42.47
CA ASP A 311 4.08 -7.18 43.59
C ASP A 311 3.80 -8.41 44.46
N LEU A 312 4.58 -9.47 44.26
CA LEU A 312 4.58 -10.64 45.11
C LEU A 312 5.68 -10.48 46.16
N THR A 313 5.30 -10.36 47.42
CA THR A 313 6.19 -10.72 48.51
C THR A 313 6.13 -12.24 48.66
N GLU A 314 7.28 -12.92 48.86
CA GLU A 314 7.37 -14.40 48.93
C GLU A 314 6.43 -15.02 50.00
N ASN A 315 5.92 -14.25 50.94
CA ASN A 315 5.06 -14.68 52.04
C ASN A 315 3.68 -14.02 52.07
N ASP A 316 3.16 -13.57 50.92
CA ASP A 316 1.82 -12.96 50.90
C ASP A 316 0.74 -14.03 51.10
N THR A 317 0.18 -14.06 52.32
CA THR A 317 -0.90 -14.97 52.74
C THR A 317 -2.30 -14.37 52.53
N THR A 318 -2.38 -13.20 51.91
CA THR A 318 -3.66 -12.57 51.57
C THR A 318 -4.37 -13.36 50.45
N ILE A 319 -5.69 -13.16 50.33
CA ILE A 319 -6.47 -13.75 49.22
C ILE A 319 -5.83 -13.35 47.87
N ARG A 320 -5.35 -12.12 47.76
CA ARG A 320 -4.63 -11.61 46.59
C ARG A 320 -3.35 -12.42 46.32
N GLY A 321 -2.52 -12.61 47.32
CA GLY A 321 -1.27 -13.36 47.17
C GLY A 321 -1.50 -14.82 46.80
N ILE A 322 -2.49 -15.48 47.42
CA ILE A 322 -2.88 -16.85 47.10
C ILE A 322 -3.40 -16.96 45.67
N PHE A 323 -4.27 -16.02 45.25
CA PHE A 323 -4.79 -15.97 43.86
C PHE A 323 -3.65 -15.86 42.84
N ILE A 324 -2.72 -14.93 43.04
CA ILE A 324 -1.59 -14.72 42.13
C ILE A 324 -0.67 -15.95 42.10
N LYS A 325 -0.41 -16.58 43.25
CA LYS A 325 0.40 -17.79 43.35
C LYS A 325 -0.20 -18.94 42.53
N LEU A 326 -1.50 -19.21 42.73
CA LEU A 326 -2.21 -20.24 41.98
C LEU A 326 -2.21 -19.96 40.45
N LEU A 327 -2.37 -18.70 40.07
CA LEU A 327 -2.36 -18.30 38.67
C LEU A 327 -0.98 -18.49 38.04
N ASN A 328 0.11 -18.16 38.77
CA ASN A 328 1.48 -18.41 38.35
C ASN A 328 1.79 -19.92 38.20
N GLU A 329 1.26 -20.76 39.09
CA GLU A 329 1.41 -22.21 38.96
C GLU A 329 0.76 -22.73 37.67
N LYS A 330 -0.42 -22.23 37.31
CA LYS A 330 -1.11 -22.58 36.07
C LYS A 330 -0.37 -22.09 34.80
N LEU A 331 0.26 -20.93 34.86
CA LEU A 331 1.12 -20.47 33.79
C LEU A 331 2.36 -21.36 33.64
N LYS A 332 3.04 -21.68 34.74
CA LYS A 332 4.23 -22.53 34.74
C LYS A 332 3.94 -23.97 34.30
N SER A 333 2.75 -24.50 34.63
CA SER A 333 2.32 -25.83 34.16
C SER A 333 1.90 -25.85 32.66
N GLY A 334 1.77 -24.70 32.03
CA GLY A 334 1.29 -24.58 30.64
C GLY A 334 -0.24 -24.73 30.49
N GLU A 335 -1.00 -24.77 31.58
CA GLU A 335 -2.47 -24.83 31.53
C GLU A 335 -3.09 -23.57 30.94
N ILE A 336 -2.40 -22.42 31.05
CA ILE A 336 -2.84 -21.13 30.49
C ILE A 336 -1.68 -20.45 29.78
N THR A 337 -2.01 -19.67 28.74
CA THR A 337 -1.05 -18.83 28.03
C THR A 337 -0.75 -17.55 28.81
N GLU A 338 0.36 -16.88 28.52
CA GLU A 338 0.72 -15.57 29.10
C GLU A 338 -0.40 -14.54 28.91
N GLU A 339 -1.02 -14.47 27.74
CA GLU A 339 -2.12 -13.56 27.45
C GLU A 339 -3.33 -13.82 28.35
N ARG A 340 -3.69 -15.10 28.52
CA ARG A 340 -4.79 -15.51 29.41
C ARG A 340 -4.45 -15.27 30.89
N PHE A 341 -3.18 -15.49 31.28
CA PHE A 341 -2.69 -15.16 32.59
C PHE A 341 -2.91 -13.67 32.92
N GLN A 342 -2.45 -12.75 32.05
CA GLN A 342 -2.58 -11.30 32.25
C GLN A 342 -4.05 -10.89 32.38
N ARG A 343 -4.92 -11.43 31.55
CA ARG A 343 -6.36 -11.11 31.57
C ARG A 343 -7.05 -11.60 32.85
N ILE A 344 -6.74 -12.83 33.31
CA ILE A 344 -7.30 -13.38 34.56
C ILE A 344 -6.77 -12.59 35.76
N LEU A 345 -5.49 -12.23 35.75
CA LEU A 345 -4.85 -11.43 36.79
C LEU A 345 -5.53 -10.07 36.92
N GLU A 346 -5.71 -9.34 35.81
CA GLU A 346 -6.37 -8.05 35.78
C GLU A 346 -7.80 -8.12 36.35
N LEU A 347 -8.62 -9.04 35.85
CA LEU A 347 -10.00 -9.24 36.29
C LEU A 347 -10.07 -9.64 37.77
N GLY A 348 -9.20 -10.55 38.21
CA GLY A 348 -9.16 -11.01 39.61
C GLY A 348 -8.73 -9.91 40.58
N LEU A 349 -7.69 -9.15 40.25
CA LEU A 349 -7.24 -8.05 41.10
C LEU A 349 -8.27 -6.91 41.17
N THR A 350 -8.90 -6.58 40.04
CA THR A 350 -9.98 -5.59 40.00
C THR A 350 -11.17 -6.04 40.87
N SER A 351 -11.53 -7.33 40.84
CA SER A 351 -12.64 -7.89 41.65
C SER A 351 -12.35 -8.01 43.12
N LEU A 352 -11.09 -8.20 43.48
CA LEU A 352 -10.67 -8.32 44.92
C LEU A 352 -10.55 -6.96 45.62
N GLY A 353 -10.80 -5.86 44.90
CA GLY A 353 -10.62 -4.50 45.43
C GLY A 353 -9.13 -4.16 45.53
N LYS A 354 -8.73 -3.06 44.99
CA LYS A 354 -7.34 -2.56 45.07
C LYS A 354 -6.87 -2.44 46.49
#